data_8952ed60e92d593cfe412ab7ce227b37
#
_entry.id   8952ed60e92d593cfe412ab7ce227b37
#
_cell.length_a   1.000
_cell.length_b   1.000
_cell.length_c   1.000
_cell.angle_alpha   90.00
_cell.angle_beta   90.00
_cell.angle_gamma   90.00
#
_symmetry.space_group_name_H-M   'P 1'
#
loop_
_entity.id
_entity.type
_entity.pdbx_description
1 polymer ?
#
loop_
_entity_poly.entity_id
_entity_poly.type
_entity_poly.pdbx_seq_one_letter_code
_entity_poly.pdbx_strand_id
1 'polypeptide(L)'
;VPMLEEASELIGMQVYTPSGVFLGNVNNLVIDVDTRKVDGLFISESNPLLVEDSKAVNVPFRWIQAIGDVILLKYFPKRVTARRPAAKPAQP
;
A
#
# COMPACT_ATOMS: atom_id res chain seq x y z
N VAL A 1 10.75 -4.47 10.29
CA VAL A 1 10.79 -4.27 8.84
C VAL A 1 11.68 -5.32 8.22
N PRO A 2 11.20 -6.07 7.22
CA PRO A 2 12.01 -7.13 6.64
C PRO A 2 13.21 -6.59 5.87
N MET A 3 14.22 -7.41 5.77
CA MET A 3 15.37 -7.10 4.95
C MET A 3 14.97 -7.15 3.48
N LEU A 4 15.78 -6.53 2.62
CA LEU A 4 15.45 -6.51 1.20
C LEU A 4 15.32 -7.89 0.60
N GLU A 5 16.16 -8.82 1.04
CA GLU A 5 16.13 -10.18 0.52
C GLU A 5 14.80 -10.86 0.80
N GLU A 6 14.22 -10.56 1.98
CA GLU A 6 12.95 -11.15 2.37
C GLU A 6 11.78 -10.38 1.78
N ALA A 7 11.98 -9.09 1.55
CA ALA A 7 10.89 -8.24 1.10
C ALA A 7 10.42 -8.59 -0.31
N SER A 8 11.31 -9.16 -1.13
CA SER A 8 10.93 -9.52 -2.49
C SER A 8 9.81 -10.56 -2.50
N GLU A 9 9.65 -11.31 -1.41
CA GLU A 9 8.59 -12.31 -1.33
C GLU A 9 7.22 -11.65 -1.17
N LEU A 10 7.19 -10.38 -0.85
CA LEU A 10 5.92 -9.68 -0.70
C LEU A 10 5.30 -9.33 -2.05
N ILE A 11 6.11 -9.32 -3.10
CA ILE A 11 5.61 -8.97 -4.43
C ILE A 11 4.64 -10.05 -4.89
N GLY A 12 3.47 -9.63 -5.33
CA GLY A 12 2.43 -10.55 -5.76
C GLY A 12 1.43 -10.92 -4.69
N MET A 13 1.72 -10.62 -3.43
CA MET A 13 0.82 -10.97 -2.36
C MET A 13 -0.43 -10.09 -2.38
N GLN A 14 -1.53 -10.65 -1.92
CA GLN A 14 -2.79 -9.92 -1.79
C GLN A 14 -2.76 -9.08 -0.52
N VAL A 15 -3.33 -7.90 -0.60
CA VAL A 15 -3.38 -6.97 0.52
C VAL A 15 -4.84 -6.73 0.89
N TYR A 16 -5.14 -6.84 2.18
CA TYR A 16 -6.49 -6.66 2.70
C TYR A 16 -6.52 -5.53 3.73
N THR A 17 -7.62 -4.79 3.74
CA THR A 17 -7.83 -3.71 4.69
C THR A 17 -8.16 -4.28 6.07
N PRO A 18 -8.18 -3.44 7.09
CA PRO A 18 -8.57 -3.93 8.43
C PRO A 18 -9.96 -4.55 8.47
N SER A 19 -10.85 -4.15 7.57
CA SER A 19 -12.19 -4.72 7.54
C SER A 19 -12.27 -5.95 6.64
N GLY A 20 -11.15 -6.40 6.10
CA GLY A 20 -11.12 -7.63 5.32
C GLY A 20 -11.46 -7.46 3.85
N VAL A 21 -11.41 -6.24 3.35
CA VAL A 21 -11.71 -5.99 1.94
C VAL A 21 -10.42 -6.02 1.14
N PHE A 22 -10.46 -6.73 0.02
CA PHE A 22 -9.29 -6.87 -0.84
C PHE A 22 -8.91 -5.51 -1.46
N LEU A 23 -7.67 -5.11 -1.29
CA LEU A 23 -7.19 -3.85 -1.84
C LEU A 23 -6.53 -4.04 -3.20
N GLY A 24 -5.68 -5.03 -3.31
CA GLY A 24 -4.96 -5.29 -4.56
C GLY A 24 -3.76 -6.17 -4.28
N ASN A 25 -2.95 -6.38 -5.32
CA ASN A 25 -1.74 -7.18 -5.20
C ASN A 25 -0.52 -6.26 -5.22
N VAL A 26 0.49 -6.65 -4.47
CA VAL A 26 1.73 -5.87 -4.41
C VAL A 26 2.45 -6.01 -5.76
N ASN A 27 2.69 -4.89 -6.43
CA ASN A 27 3.40 -4.89 -7.70
C ASN A 27 4.88 -4.61 -7.50
N ASN A 28 5.18 -3.73 -6.55
CA ASN A 28 6.55 -3.33 -6.30
C ASN A 28 6.68 -2.88 -4.86
N LEU A 29 7.92 -2.63 -4.46
CA LEU A 29 8.22 -2.15 -3.12
C LEU A 29 8.80 -0.76 -3.21
N VAL A 30 8.50 0.05 -2.22
CA VAL A 30 9.11 1.37 -2.10
C VAL A 30 10.24 1.24 -1.08
N ILE A 31 11.44 1.55 -1.49
CA ILE A 31 12.63 1.36 -0.67
C ILE A 31 13.19 2.69 -0.22
N ASP A 32 13.52 2.78 1.06
CA ASP A 32 14.25 3.93 1.58
C ASP A 32 15.72 3.65 1.36
N VAL A 33 16.35 4.38 0.43
CA VAL A 33 17.73 4.07 0.06
C VAL A 33 18.71 4.40 1.16
N ASP A 34 18.37 5.33 2.03
CA ASP A 34 19.29 5.71 3.12
C ASP A 34 19.36 4.61 4.18
N THR A 35 18.22 4.04 4.55
CA THR A 35 18.18 3.01 5.57
C THR A 35 18.18 1.61 4.98
N ARG A 36 17.96 1.49 3.67
CA ARG A 36 17.91 0.21 2.97
C ARG A 36 16.78 -0.67 3.49
N LYS A 37 15.68 -0.05 3.85
CA LYS A 37 14.52 -0.78 4.35
C LYS A 37 13.32 -0.53 3.48
N VAL A 38 12.37 -1.46 3.55
CA VAL A 38 11.13 -1.32 2.81
C VAL A 38 10.30 -0.23 3.49
N ASP A 39 9.91 0.77 2.72
CA ASP A 39 9.13 1.89 3.23
C ASP A 39 7.66 1.77 2.89
N GLY A 40 7.32 1.03 1.85
CA GLY A 40 5.94 0.88 1.46
C GLY A 40 5.75 -0.17 0.39
N LEU A 41 4.49 -0.40 0.08
CA LEU A 41 4.08 -1.36 -0.95
C LEU A 41 3.39 -0.58 -2.06
N PHE A 42 3.79 -0.84 -3.30
CA PHE A 42 3.18 -0.19 -4.43
C PHE A 42 2.17 -1.13 -5.08
N ILE A 43 0.93 -0.67 -5.20
CA ILE A 43 -0.15 -1.43 -5.79
C ILE A 43 -0.63 -0.64 -6.99
N SER A 44 -0.41 -1.18 -8.20
CA SER A 44 -0.69 -0.42 -9.42
C SER A 44 -2.18 -0.39 -9.76
N GLU A 45 -2.91 -1.46 -9.42
CA GLU A 45 -4.34 -1.49 -9.65
C GLU A 45 -5.04 -1.81 -8.36
N SER A 46 -5.73 -0.83 -7.82
CA SER A 46 -6.39 -1.00 -6.54
C SER A 46 -7.88 -1.23 -6.74
N ASN A 47 -8.53 -1.71 -5.66
CA ASN A 47 -9.96 -2.00 -5.68
C ASN A 47 -10.74 -0.69 -5.81
N PRO A 48 -11.60 -0.57 -6.82
CA PRO A 48 -12.35 0.69 -7.01
C PRO A 48 -13.31 0.99 -5.88
N LEU A 49 -13.66 0.01 -5.07
CA LEU A 49 -14.48 0.27 -3.89
C LEU A 49 -13.72 1.05 -2.83
N LEU A 50 -12.40 0.96 -2.85
CA LEU A 50 -11.55 1.60 -1.85
C LEU A 50 -10.78 2.79 -2.41
N VAL A 51 -10.46 2.75 -3.69
CA VAL A 51 -9.65 3.79 -4.32
C VAL A 51 -10.35 4.24 -5.58
N GLU A 52 -10.60 5.53 -5.68
CA GLU A 52 -11.30 6.08 -6.83
C GLU A 52 -10.54 5.77 -8.11
N ASP A 53 -11.26 5.27 -9.12
CA ASP A 53 -10.71 4.96 -10.45
C ASP A 53 -9.62 3.89 -10.42
N SER A 54 -9.58 3.09 -9.37
CA SER A 54 -8.56 2.04 -9.23
C SER A 54 -7.15 2.56 -9.40
N LYS A 55 -6.91 3.78 -8.96
CA LYS A 55 -5.59 4.40 -9.10
C LYS A 55 -4.53 3.63 -8.32
N ALA A 56 -3.30 3.78 -8.75
CA ALA A 56 -2.18 3.20 -8.03
C ALA A 56 -2.05 3.85 -6.66
N VAL A 57 -1.69 3.05 -5.68
CA VAL A 57 -1.51 3.55 -4.33
C VAL A 57 -0.20 3.04 -3.75
N ASN A 58 0.38 3.84 -2.88
CA ASN A 58 1.57 3.47 -2.15
C ASN A 58 1.16 3.34 -0.69
N VAL A 59 1.21 2.11 -0.17
CA VAL A 59 0.78 1.82 1.19
C VAL A 59 2.00 1.87 2.10
N PRO A 60 2.04 2.76 3.08
CA PRO A 60 3.18 2.81 4.00
C PRO A 60 3.34 1.49 4.73
N PHE A 61 4.58 1.06 4.91
CA PHE A 61 4.84 -0.22 5.54
C PHE A 61 4.35 -0.24 6.99
N ARG A 62 4.31 0.91 7.63
CA ARG A 62 3.84 0.98 9.02
C ARG A 62 2.35 0.67 9.18
N TRP A 63 1.61 0.63 8.07
CA TRP A 63 0.20 0.28 8.12
C TRP A 63 -0.03 -1.23 8.16
N ILE A 64 1.02 -2.02 8.00
CA ILE A 64 0.89 -3.48 7.96
C ILE A 64 0.76 -4.03 9.35
N GLN A 65 -0.24 -4.86 9.57
CA GLN A 65 -0.44 -5.53 10.84
C GLN A 65 0.20 -6.91 10.86
N ALA A 66 0.05 -7.65 9.77
CA ALA A 66 0.54 -9.01 9.72
C ALA A 66 0.82 -9.42 8.29
N ILE A 67 1.80 -10.29 8.13
CA ILE A 67 2.16 -10.84 6.83
C ILE A 67 2.17 -12.36 6.97
N GLY A 68 1.39 -13.02 6.15
CA GLY A 68 1.34 -14.47 6.12
C GLY A 68 1.16 -14.88 4.68
N ASP A 69 0.08 -15.59 4.39
CA ASP A 69 -0.26 -15.90 3.00
C ASP A 69 -0.76 -14.66 2.28
N VAL A 70 -1.25 -13.69 3.06
CA VAL A 70 -1.69 -12.40 2.53
C VAL A 70 -1.18 -11.33 3.48
N ILE A 71 -1.28 -10.08 3.08
CA ILE A 71 -0.88 -8.96 3.90
C ILE A 71 -2.13 -8.32 4.48
N LEU A 72 -2.16 -8.16 5.80
CA LEU A 72 -3.27 -7.53 6.48
C LEU A 72 -2.83 -6.17 6.99
N LEU A 73 -3.65 -5.16 6.74
CA LEU A 73 -3.37 -3.81 7.18
C LEU A 73 -4.07 -3.54 8.51
N LYS A 74 -3.47 -2.73 9.35
CA LYS A 74 -4.11 -2.30 10.58
C LYS A 74 -4.77 -0.94 10.40
N TYR A 75 -4.53 -0.30 9.28
CA TYR A 75 -5.13 0.98 8.97
C TYR A 75 -5.30 1.14 7.46
N PHE A 76 -6.39 1.74 7.07
CA PHE A 76 -6.61 2.16 5.70
C PHE A 76 -7.75 3.18 5.73
N PRO A 77 -7.62 4.31 5.01
CA PRO A 77 -8.71 5.28 5.00
C PRO A 77 -9.96 4.68 4.37
N LYS A 78 -11.10 5.22 4.69
CA LYS A 78 -12.35 4.67 4.20
C LYS A 78 -12.37 4.62 2.69
N ARG A 79 -11.87 5.67 2.05
CA ARG A 79 -11.78 5.70 0.62
C ARG A 79 -10.74 6.71 0.20
N VAL A 80 -9.94 6.32 -0.77
CA VAL A 80 -8.91 7.20 -1.31
C VAL A 80 -9.44 7.79 -2.60
N THR A 81 -9.43 9.11 -2.71
CA THR A 81 -9.89 9.78 -3.92
C THR A 81 -8.69 10.13 -4.78
N ALA A 82 -8.89 10.06 -6.07
CA ALA A 82 -7.82 10.39 -7.00
C ALA A 82 -7.65 11.88 -7.17
N ARG A 83 -8.70 12.65 -6.82
CA ARG A 83 -8.65 14.04 -7.05
C ARG A 83 -7.71 14.73 -6.13
N ARG A 84 -6.99 15.60 -6.63
CA ARG A 84 -6.14 16.26 -5.84
C ARG A 84 -6.59 17.52 -5.73
N PRO A 85 -6.51 17.96 -4.81
CA PRO A 85 -6.94 19.21 -4.59
C PRO A 85 -6.02 20.05 -5.30
N ALA A 86 -6.43 20.37 -6.13
CA ALA A 86 -5.65 21.12 -6.81
C ALA A 86 -4.90 21.98 -5.94
N ALA A 87 -5.00 21.73 -5.70
CA ALA A 87 -4.56 22.23 -5.10
C ALA A 87 -4.44 22.23 -3.94
N LYS A 88 -4.51 21.84 -3.81
CA LYS A 88 -4.31 21.72 -2.88
C LYS A 88 -3.55 21.94 -2.42
N PRO A 89 -3.32 22.38 -2.51
CA PRO A 89 -2.50 22.46 -2.10
C PRO A 89 -2.09 22.35 -1.26
N ALA A 90 -2.12 22.11 -1.21
CA ALA A 90 -1.84 21.95 -0.52
C ALA A 90 -1.61 21.69 0.25
N GLN A 91 -1.62 21.40 0.34
CA GLN A 91 -1.40 21.04 1.01
C GLN A 91 -0.95 21.17 1.42
N PRO A 92 -0.95 21.39 1.51
CA PRO A 92 -0.35 21.34 1.93
C PRO A 92 0.00 21.23 2.33
#